data_c98ec7c3ecb76036ed5b6de9981c2263
#
_entry.id   c98ec7c3ecb76036ed5b6de9981c2263
#
_cell.length_a   1.000
_cell.length_b   1.000
_cell.length_c   1.000
_cell.angle_alpha   90.00
_cell.angle_beta   90.00
_cell.angle_gamma   90.00
#
_symmetry.space_group_name_H-M   'P 1'
#
loop_
_entity.id
_entity.type
_entity.pdbx_description
1 polymer ?
#
loop_
_entity_poly.entity_id
_entity_poly.type
_entity_poly.pdbx_seq_one_letter_code
_entity_poly.pdbx_strand_id
1 'polypeptide(L)'
;MAAGIDDISIFIPRLFMDAADFAAARGLDPQKLERGLGVSKMAIVDANQDPACLAANACLKIMQKNKLSPEQIGRLYVATESSFDESKAMNSYVIGMLEQVYGAGSFQHCGGIECKFACVSGSYALYDNTNWIRAGESEVKHALVVVSDIAKYDLGSSGEMTQGG
;
A
#
# COMPACT_ATOMS: atom_id res chain seq x y z
N MET A 1 14.24 -12.92 19.59
CA MET A 1 14.87 -11.81 18.84
C MET A 1 13.98 -10.57 18.96
N ALA A 2 14.53 -9.37 19.09
CA ALA A 2 13.72 -8.16 18.99
C ALA A 2 13.28 -7.96 17.53
N ALA A 3 12.02 -7.59 17.31
CA ALA A 3 11.47 -7.28 16.00
C ALA A 3 10.67 -5.98 16.09
N GLY A 4 10.71 -5.17 15.06
CA GLY A 4 10.06 -3.88 14.99
C GLY A 4 10.03 -3.33 13.57
N ILE A 5 9.64 -2.08 13.43
CA ILE A 5 9.64 -1.37 12.16
C ILE A 5 11.03 -0.73 11.98
N ASP A 6 11.76 -1.15 10.96
CA ASP A 6 13.08 -0.61 10.64
C ASP A 6 12.99 0.68 9.83
N ASP A 7 12.05 0.75 8.88
CA ASP A 7 11.87 1.93 8.03
C ASP A 7 10.45 1.98 7.45
N ILE A 8 10.06 3.17 7.00
CA ILE A 8 8.77 3.44 6.34
C ILE A 8 9.03 4.18 5.03
N SER A 9 8.28 3.84 4.00
CA SER A 9 8.27 4.51 2.72
C SER A 9 6.84 4.78 2.26
N ILE A 10 6.65 5.84 1.51
CA ILE A 10 5.35 6.25 0.95
C ILE A 10 5.52 6.46 -0.55
N PHE A 11 4.57 5.96 -1.33
CA PHE A 11 4.39 6.30 -2.73
C PHE A 11 3.03 6.99 -2.89
N ILE A 12 3.01 8.13 -3.58
CA ILE A 12 1.81 8.90 -3.86
C ILE A 12 1.76 9.15 -5.36
N PRO A 13 0.61 8.93 -6.03
CA PRO A 13 0.40 9.29 -7.43
C PRO A 13 0.75 10.76 -7.70
N ARG A 14 1.16 11.07 -8.94
CA ARG A 14 1.53 12.44 -9.31
C ARG A 14 0.34 13.37 -9.49
N LEU A 15 -0.79 12.79 -9.91
CA LEU A 15 -2.02 13.55 -10.12
C LEU A 15 -2.71 13.77 -8.77
N PHE A 16 -3.31 14.92 -8.62
CA PHE A 16 -4.11 15.24 -7.45
C PHE A 16 -5.19 16.26 -7.81
N MET A 17 -6.20 16.31 -6.98
CA MET A 17 -7.23 17.34 -6.97
C MET A 17 -7.04 18.17 -5.70
N ASP A 18 -7.04 19.48 -5.80
CA ASP A 18 -7.07 20.34 -4.62
C ASP A 18 -8.43 20.24 -3.92
N ALA A 19 -8.40 20.14 -2.60
CA ALA A 19 -9.63 20.02 -1.79
C ALA A 19 -10.54 21.25 -1.94
N ALA A 20 -9.97 22.42 -2.19
CA ALA A 20 -10.73 23.65 -2.46
C ALA A 20 -11.51 23.56 -3.79
N ASP A 21 -10.87 23.03 -4.85
CA ASP A 21 -11.51 22.85 -6.16
C ASP A 21 -12.61 21.80 -6.09
N PHE A 22 -12.36 20.71 -5.36
CA PHE A 22 -13.39 19.70 -5.10
C PHE A 22 -14.58 20.29 -4.35
N ALA A 23 -14.34 21.04 -3.27
CA ALA A 23 -15.39 21.68 -2.48
C ALA A 23 -16.21 22.64 -3.33
N ALA A 24 -15.58 23.47 -4.16
CA ALA A 24 -16.26 24.38 -5.08
C ALA A 24 -17.15 23.62 -6.07
N ALA A 25 -16.65 22.53 -6.67
CA ALA A 25 -17.39 21.70 -7.61
C ALA A 25 -18.61 20.99 -6.97
N ARG A 26 -18.60 20.77 -5.67
CA ARG A 26 -19.68 20.09 -4.90
C ARG A 26 -20.54 21.01 -4.06
N GLY A 27 -20.27 22.32 -4.08
CA GLY A 27 -20.98 23.28 -3.23
C GLY A 27 -20.76 23.04 -1.73
N LEU A 28 -19.58 22.51 -1.37
CA LEU A 28 -19.19 22.23 0.01
C LEU A 28 -18.36 23.38 0.60
N ASP A 29 -18.36 23.49 1.93
CA ASP A 29 -17.44 24.37 2.63
C ASP A 29 -16.02 23.76 2.62
N PRO A 30 -15.02 24.40 1.99
CA PRO A 30 -13.65 23.88 1.95
C PRO A 30 -13.03 23.70 3.34
N GLN A 31 -13.48 24.44 4.35
CA GLN A 31 -12.98 24.28 5.72
C GLN A 31 -13.36 22.93 6.34
N LYS A 32 -14.43 22.27 5.85
CA LYS A 32 -14.79 20.92 6.30
C LYS A 32 -13.75 19.88 5.87
N LEU A 33 -13.19 20.01 4.68
CA LEU A 33 -12.13 19.13 4.21
C LEU A 33 -10.81 19.44 4.92
N GLU A 34 -10.40 20.68 4.93
CA GLU A 34 -9.10 21.10 5.46
C GLU A 34 -9.01 20.95 6.99
N ARG A 35 -10.00 21.47 7.74
CA ARG A 35 -9.97 21.43 9.21
C ARG A 35 -10.64 20.19 9.78
N GLY A 36 -11.69 19.69 9.12
CA GLY A 36 -12.45 18.53 9.59
C GLY A 36 -11.76 17.21 9.28
N LEU A 37 -11.24 17.04 8.07
CA LEU A 37 -10.61 15.81 7.60
C LEU A 37 -9.08 15.90 7.53
N GLY A 38 -8.52 17.09 7.61
CA GLY A 38 -7.07 17.29 7.43
C GLY A 38 -6.61 17.12 5.98
N VAL A 39 -7.52 17.20 5.01
CA VAL A 39 -7.26 16.94 3.60
C VAL A 39 -7.10 18.27 2.85
N SER A 40 -5.93 18.53 2.31
CA SER A 40 -5.66 19.66 1.41
C SER A 40 -5.61 19.25 -0.06
N LYS A 41 -5.25 17.98 -0.33
CA LYS A 41 -5.16 17.40 -1.68
C LYS A 41 -5.62 15.96 -1.63
N MET A 42 -6.29 15.52 -2.68
CA MET A 42 -6.69 14.14 -2.90
C MET A 42 -5.83 13.57 -4.04
N ALA A 43 -5.08 12.51 -3.78
CA ALA A 43 -4.31 11.85 -4.83
C ALA A 43 -5.26 11.17 -5.84
N ILE A 44 -4.89 11.21 -7.10
CA ILE A 44 -5.65 10.59 -8.19
C ILE A 44 -4.70 9.68 -8.95
N VAL A 45 -5.11 8.43 -9.10
CA VAL A 45 -4.36 7.46 -9.90
C VAL A 45 -4.43 7.80 -11.40
N ASP A 46 -3.35 7.57 -12.11
CA ASP A 46 -3.33 7.67 -13.56
C ASP A 46 -4.03 6.43 -14.18
N ALA A 47 -4.39 6.51 -15.46
CA ALA A 47 -5.12 5.47 -16.16
C ALA A 47 -4.41 4.10 -16.19
N ASN A 48 -3.09 4.09 -15.99
CA ASN A 48 -2.26 2.89 -15.96
C ASN A 48 -1.84 2.47 -14.54
N GLN A 49 -2.46 3.03 -13.50
CA GLN A 49 -2.18 2.71 -12.10
C GLN A 49 -3.35 1.99 -11.45
N ASP A 50 -3.02 0.97 -10.69
CA ASP A 50 -3.92 0.20 -9.83
C ASP A 50 -3.31 0.04 -8.43
N PRO A 51 -4.02 -0.52 -7.44
CA PRO A 51 -3.47 -0.71 -6.10
C PRO A 51 -2.20 -1.55 -6.06
N ALA A 52 -2.04 -2.54 -6.94
CA ALA A 52 -0.82 -3.35 -7.01
C ALA A 52 0.37 -2.54 -7.53
N CYS A 53 0.13 -1.67 -8.51
CA CYS A 53 1.14 -0.76 -9.02
C CYS A 53 1.61 0.23 -7.94
N LEU A 54 0.68 0.81 -7.17
CA LEU A 54 1.02 1.71 -6.06
C LEU A 54 1.84 0.96 -4.99
N ALA A 55 1.40 -0.24 -4.61
CA ALA A 55 2.10 -1.10 -3.65
C ALA A 55 3.51 -1.47 -4.12
N ALA A 56 3.66 -1.88 -5.39
CA ALA A 56 4.96 -2.23 -5.96
C ALA A 56 5.93 -1.05 -5.94
N ASN A 57 5.47 0.15 -6.26
CA ASN A 57 6.30 1.37 -6.21
C ASN A 57 6.72 1.71 -4.77
N ALA A 58 5.83 1.55 -3.78
CA ALA A 58 6.18 1.75 -2.38
C ALA A 58 7.23 0.74 -1.90
N CYS A 59 7.06 -0.54 -2.25
CA CYS A 59 8.02 -1.60 -1.96
C CYS A 59 9.37 -1.36 -2.65
N LEU A 60 9.37 -1.03 -3.93
CA LEU A 60 10.59 -0.71 -4.68
C LEU A 60 11.36 0.44 -4.03
N LYS A 61 10.64 1.49 -3.66
CA LYS A 61 11.25 2.68 -3.03
C LYS A 61 11.92 2.34 -1.69
N ILE A 62 11.28 1.55 -0.82
CA ILE A 62 11.88 1.18 0.47
C ILE A 62 13.07 0.21 0.29
N MET A 63 12.98 -0.73 -0.65
CA MET A 63 14.07 -1.65 -0.96
C MET A 63 15.28 -0.90 -1.50
N GLN A 64 15.10 0.01 -2.44
CA GLN A 64 16.19 0.82 -3.00
C GLN A 64 16.82 1.74 -1.95
N LYS A 65 16.00 2.42 -1.14
CA LYS A 65 16.46 3.31 -0.06
C LYS A 65 17.37 2.56 0.92
N ASN A 66 17.01 1.33 1.28
CA ASN A 66 17.72 0.53 2.27
C ASN A 66 18.70 -0.48 1.63
N LYS A 67 18.88 -0.46 0.30
CA LYS A 67 19.74 -1.37 -0.45
C LYS A 67 19.44 -2.84 -0.17
N LEU A 68 18.15 -3.17 0.01
CA LEU A 68 17.72 -4.54 0.22
C LEU A 68 17.68 -5.31 -1.09
N SER A 69 18.23 -6.51 -1.09
CA SER A 69 18.09 -7.45 -2.18
C SER A 69 16.84 -8.33 -1.98
N PRO A 70 16.27 -8.90 -3.06
CA PRO A 70 15.10 -9.77 -2.97
C PRO A 70 15.26 -10.95 -2.00
N GLU A 71 16.46 -11.54 -1.94
CA GLU A 71 16.77 -12.69 -1.08
C GLU A 71 16.68 -12.35 0.42
N GLN A 72 16.71 -11.07 0.77
CA GLN A 72 16.57 -10.60 2.15
C GLN A 72 15.09 -10.45 2.57
N ILE A 73 14.16 -10.57 1.61
CA ILE A 73 12.72 -10.42 1.86
C ILE A 73 12.06 -11.80 1.94
N GLY A 74 11.69 -12.22 3.13
CA GLY A 74 11.03 -13.51 3.33
C GLY A 74 9.51 -13.46 3.24
N ARG A 75 8.91 -12.29 3.49
CA ARG A 75 7.46 -12.08 3.38
C ARG A 75 7.11 -10.73 2.75
N LEU A 76 6.07 -10.73 1.93
CA LEU A 76 5.43 -9.52 1.42
C LEU A 76 3.93 -9.65 1.61
N TYR A 77 3.37 -8.86 2.52
CA TYR A 77 1.94 -8.80 2.81
C TYR A 77 1.37 -7.50 2.24
N VAL A 78 0.25 -7.63 1.52
CA VAL A 78 -0.52 -6.48 1.03
C VAL A 78 -1.81 -6.39 1.80
N ALA A 79 -2.05 -5.26 2.44
CA ALA A 79 -3.31 -4.94 3.10
C ALA A 79 -4.09 -3.97 2.21
N THR A 80 -5.31 -4.34 1.81
CA THR A 80 -6.10 -3.58 0.85
C THR A 80 -7.60 -3.81 1.02
N GLU A 81 -8.40 -2.79 0.71
CA GLU A 81 -9.84 -2.88 0.50
C GLU A 81 -10.21 -2.79 -1.00
N SER A 82 -9.21 -2.55 -1.86
CA SER A 82 -9.36 -2.32 -3.30
C SER A 82 -8.85 -3.49 -4.13
N SER A 83 -9.01 -4.73 -3.63
CA SER A 83 -8.64 -5.95 -4.37
C SER A 83 -9.40 -6.03 -5.69
N PHE A 84 -8.72 -6.48 -6.73
CA PHE A 84 -9.29 -6.63 -8.08
C PHE A 84 -9.31 -8.08 -8.58
N ASP A 85 -8.78 -9.02 -7.81
CA ASP A 85 -8.79 -10.45 -8.13
C ASP A 85 -9.28 -11.23 -6.90
N GLU A 86 -10.31 -12.07 -7.10
CA GLU A 86 -10.92 -12.84 -6.01
C GLU A 86 -10.16 -14.13 -5.69
N SER A 87 -9.18 -14.51 -6.50
CA SER A 87 -8.45 -15.77 -6.39
C SER A 87 -6.95 -15.58 -6.19
N LYS A 88 -6.34 -14.74 -6.99
CA LYS A 88 -4.90 -14.45 -6.92
C LYS A 88 -4.67 -13.24 -6.02
N ALA A 89 -3.99 -13.46 -4.91
CA ALA A 89 -3.70 -12.41 -3.95
C ALA A 89 -2.79 -11.31 -4.54
N MET A 90 -3.05 -10.07 -4.17
CA MET A 90 -2.37 -8.88 -4.70
C MET A 90 -0.85 -8.90 -4.50
N ASN A 91 -0.36 -9.52 -3.42
CA ASN A 91 1.09 -9.67 -3.21
C ASN A 91 1.79 -10.42 -4.36
N SER A 92 1.10 -11.36 -5.03
CA SER A 92 1.63 -12.06 -6.19
C SER A 92 1.84 -11.14 -7.40
N TYR A 93 0.94 -10.16 -7.59
CA TYR A 93 1.09 -9.13 -8.63
C TYR A 93 2.23 -8.18 -8.29
N VAL A 94 2.32 -7.75 -7.02
CA VAL A 94 3.42 -6.89 -6.53
C VAL A 94 4.78 -7.57 -6.73
N ILE A 95 4.90 -8.84 -6.34
CA ILE A 95 6.13 -9.63 -6.57
C ILE A 95 6.46 -9.68 -8.05
N GLY A 96 5.50 -10.00 -8.92
CA GLY A 96 5.72 -10.04 -10.36
C GLY A 96 6.21 -8.70 -10.93
N MET A 97 5.71 -7.57 -10.43
CA MET A 97 6.19 -6.24 -10.82
C MET A 97 7.61 -5.97 -10.31
N LEU A 98 7.93 -6.36 -9.08
CA LEU A 98 9.29 -6.23 -8.54
C LEU A 98 10.29 -7.10 -9.31
N GLU A 99 9.88 -8.29 -9.75
CA GLU A 99 10.72 -9.17 -10.58
C GLU A 99 11.02 -8.59 -11.96
N GLN A 100 10.21 -7.66 -12.50
CA GLN A 100 10.60 -6.93 -13.71
C GLN A 100 11.83 -6.05 -13.48
N VAL A 101 12.07 -5.63 -12.26
CA VAL A 101 13.23 -4.78 -11.89
C VAL A 101 14.43 -5.61 -11.44
N TYR A 102 14.18 -6.64 -10.63
CA TYR A 102 15.25 -7.42 -9.99
C TYR A 102 15.61 -8.72 -10.74
N GLY A 103 14.81 -9.12 -11.71
CA GLY A 103 14.96 -10.36 -12.47
C GLY A 103 13.90 -11.42 -12.09
N ALA A 104 13.50 -12.21 -13.06
CA ALA A 104 12.52 -13.28 -12.88
C ALA A 104 13.00 -14.30 -11.85
N GLY A 105 12.13 -14.68 -10.92
CA GLY A 105 12.42 -15.64 -9.85
C GLY A 105 13.28 -15.09 -8.71
N SER A 106 13.57 -13.79 -8.69
CA SER A 106 14.37 -13.18 -7.62
C SER A 106 13.69 -13.25 -6.25
N PHE A 107 12.35 -13.34 -6.20
CA PHE A 107 11.57 -13.47 -4.97
C PHE A 107 11.11 -14.91 -4.68
N GLN A 108 11.79 -15.95 -5.20
CA GLN A 108 11.38 -17.36 -5.05
C GLN A 108 11.21 -17.84 -3.60
N HIS A 109 11.84 -17.18 -2.64
CA HIS A 109 11.74 -17.49 -1.21
C HIS A 109 10.81 -16.55 -0.43
N CYS A 110 10.17 -15.59 -1.11
CA CYS A 110 9.27 -14.64 -0.52
C CYS A 110 7.84 -15.18 -0.51
N GLY A 111 7.33 -15.54 0.66
CA GLY A 111 5.92 -15.86 0.86
C GLY A 111 5.09 -14.61 1.12
N GLY A 112 3.76 -14.77 1.12
CA GLY A 112 2.88 -13.66 1.51
C GLY A 112 1.44 -13.91 1.20
N ILE A 113 0.60 -12.99 1.67
CA ILE A 113 -0.84 -12.99 1.48
C ILE A 113 -1.37 -11.58 1.22
N GLU A 114 -2.59 -11.52 0.75
CA GLU A 114 -3.42 -10.32 0.81
C GLU A 114 -4.25 -10.35 2.10
N CYS A 115 -4.29 -9.22 2.81
CA CYS A 115 -5.11 -9.04 4.01
C CYS A 115 -6.25 -8.09 3.70
N LYS A 116 -7.49 -8.52 3.94
CA LYS A 116 -8.69 -7.72 3.73
C LYS A 116 -9.53 -7.68 5.00
N PHE A 117 -9.41 -6.62 5.75
CA PHE A 117 -10.21 -6.37 6.95
C PHE A 117 -10.28 -4.86 7.22
N ALA A 118 -10.93 -4.12 6.32
CA ALA A 118 -11.01 -2.68 6.38
C ALA A 118 -9.65 -2.03 6.74
N CYS A 119 -9.64 -0.86 7.34
CA CYS A 119 -8.42 -0.12 7.70
C CYS A 119 -7.53 -0.84 8.73
N VAL A 120 -7.99 -1.90 9.40
CA VAL A 120 -7.22 -2.63 10.42
C VAL A 120 -6.32 -3.72 9.82
N SER A 121 -6.51 -4.08 8.55
CA SER A 121 -5.75 -5.14 7.90
C SER A 121 -4.24 -4.92 7.93
N GLY A 122 -3.79 -3.66 7.76
CA GLY A 122 -2.38 -3.31 7.87
C GLY A 122 -1.78 -3.58 9.26
N SER A 123 -2.57 -3.32 10.30
CA SER A 123 -2.16 -3.60 11.68
C SER A 123 -2.01 -5.10 11.95
N TYR A 124 -2.93 -5.91 11.45
CA TYR A 124 -2.83 -7.37 11.54
C TYR A 124 -1.66 -7.92 10.72
N ALA A 125 -1.46 -7.41 9.51
CA ALA A 125 -0.30 -7.77 8.68
C ALA A 125 1.02 -7.47 9.39
N LEU A 126 1.14 -6.30 10.04
CA LEU A 126 2.31 -5.92 10.83
C LEU A 126 2.49 -6.83 12.05
N TYR A 127 1.42 -7.11 12.78
CA TYR A 127 1.44 -8.00 13.93
C TYR A 127 1.92 -9.41 13.56
N ASP A 128 1.35 -10.01 12.50
CA ASP A 128 1.71 -11.36 12.05
C ASP A 128 3.18 -11.42 11.59
N ASN A 129 3.63 -10.46 10.79
CA ASN A 129 5.01 -10.42 10.32
C ASN A 129 6.01 -10.17 11.45
N THR A 130 5.65 -9.36 12.44
CA THR A 130 6.49 -9.17 13.64
C THR A 130 6.64 -10.48 14.43
N ASN A 131 5.55 -11.24 14.58
CA ASN A 131 5.60 -12.55 15.24
C ASN A 131 6.40 -13.58 14.44
N TRP A 132 6.27 -13.59 13.12
CA TRP A 132 7.08 -14.45 12.25
C TRP A 132 8.59 -14.17 12.40
N ILE A 133 8.99 -12.89 12.42
CA ILE A 133 10.39 -12.52 12.65
C ILE A 133 10.86 -12.95 14.05
N ARG A 134 10.02 -12.79 15.08
CA ARG A 134 10.34 -13.21 16.46
C ARG A 134 10.49 -14.72 16.60
N ALA A 135 9.72 -15.50 15.88
CA ALA A 135 9.82 -16.96 15.88
C ALA A 135 11.20 -17.44 15.39
N GLY A 136 11.85 -16.68 14.51
CA GLY A 136 13.24 -16.96 14.10
C GLY A 136 13.40 -18.22 13.27
N GLU A 137 12.32 -18.72 12.66
CA GLU A 137 12.31 -19.93 11.84
C GLU A 137 13.00 -19.77 10.48
N SER A 138 13.26 -18.53 10.07
CA SER A 138 13.91 -18.20 8.80
C SER A 138 15.23 -17.45 9.02
N GLU A 139 16.22 -17.73 8.19
CA GLU A 139 17.45 -16.93 8.10
C GLU A 139 17.17 -15.54 7.52
N VAL A 140 16.09 -15.41 6.75
CA VAL A 140 15.61 -14.14 6.18
C VAL A 140 14.93 -13.31 7.26
N LYS A 141 15.36 -12.06 7.41
CA LYS A 141 14.99 -11.21 8.56
C LYS A 141 14.11 -10.02 8.23
N HIS A 142 13.73 -9.84 6.96
CA HIS A 142 12.87 -8.72 6.56
C HIS A 142 11.54 -9.20 6.01
N ALA A 143 10.49 -8.50 6.41
CA ALA A 143 9.17 -8.61 5.84
C ALA A 143 8.72 -7.22 5.36
N LEU A 144 8.08 -7.17 4.21
CA LEU A 144 7.40 -5.98 3.71
C LEU A 144 5.92 -6.08 4.05
N VAL A 145 5.40 -5.05 4.69
CA VAL A 145 3.96 -4.85 4.88
C VAL A 145 3.60 -3.58 4.13
N VAL A 146 2.79 -3.70 3.11
CA VAL A 146 2.34 -2.57 2.31
C VAL A 146 0.82 -2.42 2.41
N VAL A 147 0.37 -1.19 2.65
CA VAL A 147 -1.04 -0.80 2.63
C VAL A 147 -1.24 0.00 1.35
N SER A 148 -2.16 -0.42 0.50
CA SER A 148 -2.39 0.22 -0.78
C SER A 148 -3.86 0.13 -1.17
N ASP A 149 -4.47 1.29 -1.38
CA ASP A 149 -5.87 1.40 -1.76
C ASP A 149 -6.10 2.47 -2.82
N ILE A 150 -7.17 2.30 -3.57
CA ILE A 150 -7.80 3.34 -4.38
C ILE A 150 -9.23 3.45 -3.89
N ALA A 151 -9.46 4.37 -2.96
CA ALA A 151 -10.78 4.60 -2.41
C ALA A 151 -11.66 5.34 -3.42
N LYS A 152 -12.71 4.69 -3.86
CA LYS A 152 -13.73 5.25 -4.77
C LYS A 152 -15.09 5.17 -4.12
N TYR A 153 -15.83 6.27 -4.18
CA TYR A 153 -17.16 6.36 -3.62
C TYR A 153 -18.13 6.92 -4.65
N ASP A 154 -19.41 6.65 -4.46
CA ASP A 154 -20.47 7.19 -5.33
C ASP A 154 -20.49 8.72 -5.27
N LEU A 155 -20.75 9.34 -6.42
CA LEU A 155 -20.85 10.78 -6.54
C LEU A 155 -21.92 11.34 -5.60
N GLY A 156 -21.57 12.37 -4.85
CA GLY A 156 -22.44 13.00 -3.87
C GLY A 156 -22.67 12.22 -2.57
N SER A 157 -22.01 11.05 -2.40
CA SER A 157 -22.04 10.34 -1.12
C SER A 157 -21.17 11.03 -0.06
N SER A 158 -21.43 10.73 1.21
CA SER A 158 -20.59 11.23 2.31
C SER A 158 -19.14 10.74 2.26
N GLY A 159 -18.89 9.62 1.60
CA GLY A 159 -17.56 9.06 1.43
C GLY A 159 -16.74 9.77 0.34
N GLU A 160 -17.36 10.47 -0.59
CA GLU A 160 -16.67 11.12 -1.72
C GLU A 160 -15.54 12.08 -1.27
N MET A 161 -15.68 12.69 -0.09
CA MET A 161 -14.68 13.59 0.49
C MET A 161 -13.40 12.88 0.97
N THR A 162 -13.41 11.56 1.05
CA THR A 162 -12.30 10.73 1.56
C THR A 162 -11.70 9.82 0.49
N GLN A 163 -12.08 10.02 -0.78
CA GLN A 163 -11.54 9.26 -1.89
C GLN A 163 -10.09 9.63 -2.19
N GLY A 164 -9.35 8.70 -2.80
CA GLY A 164 -7.98 8.92 -3.21
C GLY A 164 -7.23 7.62 -3.49
N GLY A 165 -6.02 7.73 -3.95
CA GLY A 165 -5.11 6.62 -4.24
C GLY A 165 -3.69 6.88 -3.73
#